data_9b26229f6b3fb5add6562dd338b35291
#
_entry.id   9b26229f6b3fb5add6562dd338b35291
#
_cell.length_a   1.000
_cell.length_b   1.000
_cell.length_c   1.000
_cell.angle_alpha   90.00
_cell.angle_beta   90.00
_cell.angle_gamma   90.00
#
_symmetry.space_group_name_H-M   'P 1'
#
loop_
_entity.id
_entity.type
_entity.pdbx_description
1 polymer ?
#
loop_
_entity_poly.entity_id
_entity_poly.type
_entity_poly.pdbx_seq_one_letter_code
_entity_poly.pdbx_strand_id
1 'polypeptide(L)'
;MFKALLLGALSSVNIAIHGGSAVQAAPDPGALADHLSQTKVMYYGSWRCPACQYQGRLFGDAVTRLPYVECGKPKELPIQAAACQQKEIRRYPTWILPNGERREGVQSLEDLQIWSGMSQTP
;
A
#
# COMPACT_ATOMS: atom_id res chain seq x y z
N MET A 1 -65.85 37.07 -15.76
CA MET A 1 -64.49 37.53 -15.89
C MET A 1 -63.61 36.82 -14.89
N PHE A 2 -63.00 35.75 -15.30
CA PHE A 2 -62.03 35.05 -14.45
C PHE A 2 -60.65 35.17 -15.07
N LYS A 3 -59.74 35.82 -14.37
CA LYS A 3 -58.33 35.88 -14.70
C LYS A 3 -57.67 34.64 -14.13
N ALA A 4 -57.25 33.74 -15.00
CA ALA A 4 -56.43 32.63 -14.62
C ALA A 4 -55.00 33.12 -14.45
N LEU A 5 -54.47 33.08 -13.23
CA LEU A 5 -53.06 33.22 -12.96
C LEU A 5 -52.36 31.90 -13.21
N LEU A 6 -51.58 31.85 -14.25
CA LEU A 6 -50.59 30.79 -14.46
C LEU A 6 -49.41 31.00 -13.56
N LEU A 7 -49.30 30.25 -12.49
CA LEU A 7 -48.08 30.11 -11.73
C LEU A 7 -47.13 29.19 -12.49
N GLY A 8 -46.14 29.79 -13.11
CA GLY A 8 -45.03 29.03 -13.65
C GLY A 8 -44.16 28.46 -12.53
N ALA A 9 -44.16 27.18 -12.40
CA ALA A 9 -43.24 26.50 -11.53
C ALA A 9 -41.85 26.48 -12.17
N LEU A 10 -40.97 27.29 -11.65
CA LEU A 10 -39.54 27.24 -11.97
C LEU A 10 -38.95 26.02 -11.25
N SER A 11 -38.80 24.93 -11.98
CA SER A 11 -38.06 23.78 -11.49
C SER A 11 -36.57 24.14 -11.51
N SER A 12 -36.04 24.43 -10.34
CA SER A 12 -34.61 24.58 -10.15
C SER A 12 -33.97 23.20 -10.28
N VAL A 13 -33.37 22.92 -11.43
CA VAL A 13 -32.52 21.74 -11.59
C VAL A 13 -31.22 22.00 -10.85
N ASN A 14 -31.10 21.45 -9.65
CA ASN A 14 -29.82 21.39 -8.96
C ASN A 14 -28.95 20.36 -9.63
N ILE A 15 -28.12 20.79 -10.54
CA ILE A 15 -27.04 19.96 -11.08
C ILE A 15 -25.96 19.92 -10.00
N ALA A 16 -25.98 18.89 -9.18
CA ALA A 16 -24.85 18.60 -8.31
C ALA A 16 -23.69 18.11 -9.17
N ILE A 17 -22.77 19.03 -9.47
CA ILE A 17 -21.53 18.66 -10.13
C ILE A 17 -20.66 17.94 -9.10
N HIS A 18 -20.74 16.61 -9.07
CA HIS A 18 -19.78 15.78 -8.35
C HIS A 18 -18.54 15.67 -9.24
N GLY A 19 -17.86 16.77 -9.42
CA GLY A 19 -16.58 16.83 -10.11
C GLY A 19 -15.47 16.79 -9.09
N GLY A 20 -14.88 15.64 -8.90
CA GLY A 20 -13.66 15.52 -8.13
C GLY A 20 -13.34 14.06 -7.89
N SER A 21 -12.52 13.47 -8.75
CA SER A 21 -11.68 12.37 -8.33
C SER A 21 -10.85 12.91 -7.17
N ALA A 22 -11.18 12.49 -5.95
CA ALA A 22 -10.33 12.80 -4.82
C ALA A 22 -8.95 12.21 -5.13
N VAL A 23 -7.98 13.09 -5.41
CA VAL A 23 -6.58 12.69 -5.48
C VAL A 23 -6.23 12.25 -4.06
N GLN A 24 -6.13 10.93 -3.85
CA GLN A 24 -5.71 10.41 -2.57
C GLN A 24 -4.27 10.83 -2.33
N ALA A 25 -4.02 11.49 -1.21
CA ALA A 25 -2.66 11.78 -0.79
C ALA A 25 -1.89 10.46 -0.66
N ALA A 26 -0.63 10.45 -1.11
CA ALA A 26 0.27 9.32 -0.88
C ALA A 26 0.30 8.99 0.62
N PRO A 27 0.31 7.69 1.00
CA PRO A 27 0.36 7.33 2.40
C PRO A 27 1.64 7.83 3.05
N ASP A 28 1.56 8.19 4.33
CA ASP A 28 2.74 8.48 5.13
C ASP A 28 3.61 7.22 5.21
N PRO A 29 4.86 7.27 4.76
CA PRO A 29 5.72 6.08 4.75
C PRO A 29 5.93 5.47 6.14
N GLY A 30 6.02 6.32 7.18
CA GLY A 30 6.19 5.87 8.55
C GLY A 30 4.96 5.15 9.08
N ALA A 31 3.78 5.73 8.89
CA ALA A 31 2.52 5.12 9.29
C ALA A 31 2.29 3.80 8.57
N LEU A 32 2.61 3.74 7.26
CA LEU A 32 2.49 2.50 6.50
C LEU A 32 3.48 1.43 6.98
N ALA A 33 4.75 1.78 7.23
CA ALA A 33 5.73 0.84 7.75
C ALA A 33 5.28 0.24 9.10
N ASP A 34 4.77 1.07 9.99
CA ASP A 34 4.24 0.64 11.28
C ASP A 34 3.03 -0.29 11.10
N HIS A 35 2.11 0.06 10.21
CA HIS A 35 0.95 -0.80 9.89
C HIS A 35 1.39 -2.17 9.37
N LEU A 36 2.32 -2.21 8.41
CA LEU A 36 2.83 -3.45 7.85
C LEU A 36 3.47 -4.34 8.92
N SER A 37 4.25 -3.75 9.82
CA SER A 37 4.86 -4.48 10.94
C SER A 37 3.83 -4.99 11.93
N GLN A 38 2.88 -4.16 12.35
CA GLN A 38 1.85 -4.51 13.32
C GLN A 38 0.90 -5.59 12.81
N THR A 39 0.60 -5.57 11.52
CA THR A 39 -0.27 -6.56 10.89
C THR A 39 0.47 -7.80 10.39
N LYS A 40 1.77 -7.89 10.67
CA LYS A 40 2.63 -9.04 10.34
C LYS A 40 2.70 -9.33 8.84
N VAL A 41 2.68 -8.29 8.04
CA VAL A 41 3.04 -8.38 6.62
C VAL A 41 4.55 -8.56 6.53
N MET A 42 5.02 -9.61 5.88
CA MET A 42 6.45 -9.88 5.77
C MET A 42 7.01 -9.35 4.46
N TYR A 43 8.23 -8.84 4.52
CA TYR A 43 8.96 -8.28 3.39
C TYR A 43 10.28 -9.03 3.21
N TYR A 44 10.36 -9.82 2.15
CA TYR A 44 11.51 -10.64 1.83
C TYR A 44 12.34 -10.01 0.72
N GLY A 45 13.63 -9.88 0.94
CA GLY A 45 14.49 -9.27 -0.03
C GLY A 45 15.95 -9.69 0.12
N SER A 46 16.82 -9.05 -0.65
CA SER A 46 18.26 -9.23 -0.59
C SER A 46 18.95 -7.87 -0.64
N TRP A 47 19.98 -7.72 0.18
CA TRP A 47 20.76 -6.50 0.26
C TRP A 47 21.44 -6.11 -1.06
N ARG A 48 21.70 -7.07 -1.93
CA ARG A 48 22.31 -6.84 -3.26
C ARG A 48 21.30 -6.56 -4.36
N CYS A 49 20.01 -6.72 -4.08
CA CYS A 49 18.97 -6.59 -5.10
C CYS A 49 18.64 -5.12 -5.37
N PRO A 50 18.87 -4.58 -6.58
CA PRO A 50 18.53 -3.18 -6.89
C PRO A 50 17.05 -2.86 -6.69
N ALA A 51 16.16 -3.77 -7.02
CA ALA A 51 14.71 -3.60 -6.82
C ALA A 51 14.36 -3.47 -5.34
N CYS A 52 15.01 -4.25 -4.46
CA CYS A 52 14.84 -4.14 -3.01
C CYS A 52 15.35 -2.80 -2.47
N GLN A 53 16.47 -2.33 -2.97
CA GLN A 53 17.01 -1.02 -2.61
C GLN A 53 16.07 0.09 -3.04
N TYR A 54 15.50 0.00 -4.23
CA TYR A 54 14.51 0.95 -4.71
C TYR A 54 13.24 0.92 -3.84
N GLN A 55 12.73 -0.27 -3.53
CA GLN A 55 11.59 -0.45 -2.63
C GLN A 55 11.83 0.24 -1.28
N GLY A 56 13.01 0.04 -0.69
CA GLY A 56 13.39 0.67 0.57
C GLY A 56 13.38 2.18 0.49
N ARG A 57 13.88 2.75 -0.60
CA ARG A 57 13.91 4.21 -0.79
C ARG A 57 12.53 4.84 -0.83
N LEU A 58 11.50 4.12 -1.26
CA LEU A 58 10.12 4.62 -1.23
C LEU A 58 9.65 4.91 0.20
N PHE A 59 10.19 4.20 1.19
CA PHE A 59 9.87 4.42 2.61
C PHE A 59 10.74 5.47 3.28
N GLY A 60 11.81 5.94 2.62
CA GLY A 60 12.73 6.90 3.23
C GLY A 60 13.29 6.39 4.56
N ASP A 61 13.29 7.24 5.58
CA ASP A 61 13.79 6.87 6.92
C ASP A 61 12.99 5.76 7.59
N ALA A 62 11.73 5.57 7.19
CA ALA A 62 10.88 4.52 7.73
C ALA A 62 11.28 3.11 7.30
N VAL A 63 12.23 2.96 6.37
CA VAL A 63 12.71 1.66 5.90
C VAL A 63 13.20 0.77 7.03
N THR A 64 13.78 1.34 8.08
CA THR A 64 14.28 0.59 9.25
C THR A 64 13.17 -0.04 10.09
N ARG A 65 11.93 0.37 9.91
CA ARG A 65 10.75 -0.15 10.64
C ARG A 65 9.98 -1.19 9.84
N LEU A 66 10.40 -1.49 8.62
CA LEU A 66 9.77 -2.52 7.80
C LEU A 66 10.00 -3.93 8.37
N PRO A 67 9.03 -4.83 8.24
CA PRO A 67 9.16 -6.23 8.66
C PRO A 67 10.01 -7.02 7.65
N TYR A 68 11.28 -6.67 7.57
CA TYR A 68 12.20 -7.14 6.55
C TYR A 68 12.91 -8.44 6.95
N VAL A 69 13.00 -9.36 6.00
CA VAL A 69 13.76 -10.62 6.12
C VAL A 69 14.82 -10.64 5.04
N GLU A 70 16.09 -10.81 5.44
CA GLU A 70 17.24 -10.83 4.55
C GLU A 70 17.47 -12.25 4.02
N CYS A 71 17.32 -12.42 2.72
CA CYS A 71 17.50 -13.71 2.05
C CYS A 71 18.93 -13.92 1.49
N GLY A 72 19.70 -12.84 1.37
CA GLY A 72 20.99 -12.84 0.67
C GLY A 72 22.24 -12.98 1.54
N LYS A 73 22.09 -13.28 2.84
CA LYS A 73 23.19 -13.42 3.79
C LYS A 73 23.11 -14.72 4.58
N PRO A 74 23.19 -15.88 3.91
CA PRO A 74 22.98 -17.18 4.59
C PRO A 74 24.05 -17.51 5.64
N LYS A 75 25.24 -16.95 5.53
CA LYS A 75 26.32 -17.18 6.51
C LYS A 75 26.12 -16.34 7.76
N GLU A 76 25.77 -15.06 7.60
CA GLU A 76 25.60 -14.11 8.69
C GLU A 76 24.22 -14.21 9.34
N LEU A 77 23.20 -14.52 8.57
CA LEU A 77 21.78 -14.56 8.98
C LEU A 77 21.13 -15.88 8.53
N PRO A 78 21.59 -17.04 9.05
CA PRO A 78 21.12 -18.35 8.56
C PRO A 78 19.63 -18.58 8.85
N ILE A 79 19.09 -18.04 9.94
CA ILE A 79 17.67 -18.18 10.29
C ILE A 79 16.79 -17.44 9.29
N GLN A 80 17.18 -16.21 8.92
CA GLN A 80 16.44 -15.44 7.92
C GLN A 80 16.53 -16.10 6.55
N ALA A 81 17.70 -16.56 6.13
CA ALA A 81 17.87 -17.28 4.87
C ALA A 81 17.02 -18.55 4.83
N ALA A 82 16.94 -19.31 5.92
CA ALA A 82 16.09 -20.48 6.03
C ALA A 82 14.61 -20.13 5.91
N ALA A 83 14.17 -19.02 6.52
CA ALA A 83 12.80 -18.53 6.39
C ALA A 83 12.44 -18.22 4.94
N CYS A 84 13.37 -17.64 4.19
CA CYS A 84 13.18 -17.39 2.75
C CYS A 84 13.00 -18.68 1.95
N GLN A 85 13.78 -19.71 2.26
CA GLN A 85 13.65 -21.03 1.63
C GLN A 85 12.32 -21.70 1.96
N GLN A 86 11.91 -21.65 3.23
CA GLN A 86 10.62 -22.20 3.68
C GLN A 86 9.44 -21.53 2.99
N LYS A 87 9.54 -20.24 2.73
CA LYS A 87 8.51 -19.46 2.02
C LYS A 87 8.64 -19.57 0.50
N GLU A 88 9.62 -20.29 0.00
CA GLU A 88 9.87 -20.43 -1.43
C GLU A 88 9.97 -19.09 -2.15
N ILE A 89 10.77 -18.18 -1.59
CA ILE A 89 10.99 -16.86 -2.18
C ILE A 89 11.86 -17.01 -3.43
N ARG A 90 11.30 -16.67 -4.58
CA ARG A 90 11.95 -16.80 -5.89
C ARG A 90 12.26 -15.47 -6.55
N ARG A 91 11.63 -14.40 -6.06
CA ARG A 91 11.83 -13.04 -6.55
C ARG A 91 12.03 -12.09 -5.40
N TYR A 92 12.78 -11.05 -5.64
CA TYR A 92 13.03 -9.99 -4.66
C TYR A 92 12.59 -8.64 -5.24
N PRO A 93 11.90 -7.79 -4.48
CA PRO A 93 11.27 -8.13 -3.19
C PRO A 93 10.02 -8.99 -3.35
N THR A 94 9.65 -9.71 -2.30
CA THR A 94 8.36 -10.39 -2.17
C THR A 94 7.70 -10.00 -0.86
N TRP A 95 6.45 -9.58 -0.96
CA TRP A 95 5.61 -9.24 0.19
C TRP A 95 4.60 -10.36 0.42
N ILE A 96 4.39 -10.75 1.67
CA ILE A 96 3.45 -11.80 2.03
C ILE A 96 2.56 -11.34 3.17
N LEU A 97 1.23 -11.42 2.98
CA LEU A 97 0.23 -11.21 4.03
C LEU A 97 0.16 -12.40 4.98
N PRO A 98 -0.39 -12.22 6.21
CA PRO A 98 -0.60 -13.34 7.13
C PRO A 98 -1.44 -14.48 6.56
N ASN A 99 -2.35 -14.19 5.61
CA ASN A 99 -3.16 -15.20 4.93
C ASN A 99 -2.41 -15.96 3.81
N GLY A 100 -1.15 -15.59 3.55
CA GLY A 100 -0.33 -16.21 2.51
C GLY A 100 -0.38 -15.57 1.14
N GLU A 101 -1.21 -14.56 0.93
CA GLU A 101 -1.20 -13.79 -0.32
C GLU A 101 0.15 -13.15 -0.55
N ARG A 102 0.61 -13.18 -1.81
CA ARG A 102 1.92 -12.67 -2.21
C ARG A 102 1.80 -11.55 -3.22
N ARG A 103 2.74 -10.62 -3.13
CA ARG A 103 3.06 -9.70 -4.20
C ARG A 103 4.54 -9.71 -4.46
N GLU A 104 4.92 -9.99 -5.69
CA GLU A 104 6.32 -10.05 -6.12
C GLU A 104 6.70 -8.77 -6.86
N GLY A 105 7.93 -8.31 -6.65
CA GLY A 105 8.46 -7.08 -7.24
C GLY A 105 8.13 -5.84 -6.43
N VAL A 106 8.62 -4.71 -6.92
CA VAL A 106 8.40 -3.41 -6.26
C VAL A 106 6.91 -3.06 -6.24
N GLN A 107 6.42 -2.67 -5.08
CA GLN A 107 5.06 -2.18 -4.88
C GLN A 107 5.10 -0.70 -4.54
N SER A 108 4.15 0.07 -5.06
CA SER A 108 3.97 1.45 -4.63
C SER A 108 3.47 1.49 -3.18
N LEU A 109 3.66 2.62 -2.50
CA LEU A 109 3.14 2.79 -1.14
C LEU A 109 1.62 2.71 -1.12
N GLU A 110 0.95 3.26 -2.13
CA GLU A 110 -0.50 3.21 -2.29
C GLU A 110 -1.00 1.77 -2.44
N ASP A 111 -0.34 0.98 -3.29
CA ASP A 111 -0.70 -0.42 -3.49
C ASP A 111 -0.53 -1.24 -2.22
N LEU A 112 0.57 -1.03 -1.49
CA LEU A 112 0.80 -1.69 -0.21
C LEU A 112 -0.24 -1.29 0.83
N GLN A 113 -0.62 -0.02 0.87
CA GLN A 113 -1.67 0.48 1.76
C GLN A 113 -2.99 -0.24 1.52
N ILE A 114 -3.45 -0.25 0.27
CA ILE A 114 -4.72 -0.86 -0.12
C ILE A 114 -4.68 -2.36 0.13
N TRP A 115 -3.65 -3.03 -0.35
CA TRP A 115 -3.51 -4.48 -0.27
C TRP A 115 -3.40 -4.98 1.18
N SER A 116 -2.71 -4.25 2.04
CA SER A 116 -2.55 -4.61 3.45
C SER A 116 -3.74 -4.24 4.33
N GLY A 117 -4.76 -3.59 3.76
CA GLY A 117 -5.97 -3.21 4.49
C GLY A 117 -5.78 -2.02 5.42
N MET A 118 -4.77 -1.18 5.22
CA MET A 118 -4.62 0.05 5.98
C MET A 118 -5.69 1.05 5.57
N SER A 119 -6.45 1.53 6.55
CA SER A 119 -7.47 2.53 6.31
C SER A 119 -6.87 3.79 5.71
N GLN A 120 -7.51 4.29 4.64
CA GLN A 120 -7.16 5.59 4.09
C GLN A 120 -7.78 6.66 4.96
N THR A 121 -6.94 7.54 5.50
CA THR A 121 -7.43 8.71 6.21
C THR A 121 -8.01 9.69 5.17
N PRO A 122 -9.24 10.18 5.36
CA PRO A 122 -9.82 11.15 4.44
C PRO A 122 -9.05 12.47 4.41
#